data_b2dbe2ef0fbdc888673738b56636f84f
#
_entry.id   b2dbe2ef0fbdc888673738b56636f84f
#
_cell.length_a   1.000
_cell.length_b   1.000
_cell.length_c   1.000
_cell.angle_alpha   90.00
_cell.angle_beta   90.00
_cell.angle_gamma   90.00
#
_symmetry.space_group_name_H-M   'P 1'
#
loop_
_entity.id
_entity.type
_entity.pdbx_description
1 polymer ?
#
loop_
_entity_poly.entity_id
_entity_poly.type
_entity_poly.pdbx_seq_one_letter_code
_entity_poly.pdbx_strand_id
1 'polypeptide(L)'
;MVSELDVTWLEACLVLDDRALHGLWTREQWSRELSDPRRLCIGLHQDSVGLIAIACGWLVVDELHITAVAADPDHRRQGHAKSVLTALLQRARQRGASHATLDVATGNNSALALYRQFGFRTAGCRKGYYKDGRDALIQWLRLNPALENN
;
A
#
# COMPACT_ATOMS: atom_id res chain seq x y z
N MET A 1 16.62 -2.05 -1.53
CA MET A 1 16.13 -3.03 -2.51
C MET A 1 14.62 -3.24 -2.36
N VAL A 2 13.91 -3.19 -3.46
CA VAL A 2 12.45 -3.39 -3.48
C VAL A 2 12.15 -4.80 -3.95
N SER A 3 11.32 -5.54 -3.22
CA SER A 3 10.97 -6.90 -3.57
C SER A 3 9.57 -7.27 -3.09
N GLU A 4 9.02 -8.33 -3.65
CA GLU A 4 7.76 -8.90 -3.20
C GLU A 4 8.03 -9.71 -1.94
N LEU A 5 7.22 -9.49 -0.90
CA LEU A 5 7.42 -10.11 0.41
C LEU A 5 6.58 -11.37 0.54
N ASP A 6 7.10 -12.35 1.28
CA ASP A 6 6.39 -13.58 1.64
C ASP A 6 6.41 -13.76 3.17
N VAL A 7 5.97 -14.91 3.65
CA VAL A 7 5.84 -15.16 5.10
C VAL A 7 7.17 -15.11 5.85
N THR A 8 8.31 -15.23 5.17
CA THR A 8 9.60 -15.09 5.82
C THR A 8 9.83 -13.67 6.34
N TRP A 9 9.06 -12.70 5.86
CA TRP A 9 9.13 -11.30 6.28
C TRP A 9 8.14 -10.94 7.40
N LEU A 10 7.44 -11.93 7.97
CA LEU A 10 6.38 -11.69 8.95
C LEU A 10 6.86 -10.84 10.14
N GLU A 11 7.99 -11.21 10.74
CA GLU A 11 8.50 -10.47 11.90
C GLU A 11 8.89 -9.03 11.53
N ALA A 12 9.52 -8.86 10.39
CA ALA A 12 9.90 -7.52 9.92
C ALA A 12 8.66 -6.65 9.65
N CYS A 13 7.60 -7.24 9.10
CA CYS A 13 6.35 -6.52 8.86
C CYS A 13 5.68 -6.11 10.16
N LEU A 14 5.70 -6.98 11.18
CA LEU A 14 5.13 -6.65 12.48
C LEU A 14 5.89 -5.49 13.16
N VAL A 15 7.21 -5.49 13.05
CA VAL A 15 8.03 -4.39 13.60
C VAL A 15 7.70 -3.08 12.89
N LEU A 16 7.67 -3.10 11.57
CA LEU A 16 7.36 -1.89 10.80
C LEU A 16 5.93 -1.40 11.06
N ASP A 17 4.97 -2.32 11.15
CA ASP A 17 3.57 -1.99 11.46
C ASP A 17 3.47 -1.28 12.80
N ASP A 18 4.14 -1.79 13.82
CA ASP A 18 4.11 -1.18 15.15
C ASP A 18 4.65 0.25 15.10
N ARG A 19 5.73 0.49 14.36
CA ARG A 19 6.38 1.80 14.28
C ARG A 19 5.63 2.79 13.38
N ALA A 20 5.09 2.33 12.27
CA ALA A 20 4.55 3.20 11.22
C ALA A 20 3.03 3.23 11.14
N LEU A 21 2.37 2.15 11.54
CA LEU A 21 0.92 1.99 11.39
C LEU A 21 0.22 1.72 12.73
N HIS A 22 0.98 1.69 13.82
CA HIS A 22 0.47 1.58 15.21
C HIS A 22 -0.37 0.33 15.42
N GLY A 23 0.06 -0.81 14.86
CA GLY A 23 -0.63 -2.06 15.03
C GLY A 23 -1.87 -2.19 14.16
N LEU A 24 -1.73 -1.92 12.87
CA LEU A 24 -2.84 -2.03 11.92
C LEU A 24 -3.41 -3.43 11.88
N TRP A 25 -2.54 -4.45 11.85
CA TRP A 25 -2.95 -5.85 11.71
C TRP A 25 -2.32 -6.73 12.78
N THR A 26 -3.04 -7.79 13.14
CA THR A 26 -2.52 -8.85 14.03
C THR A 26 -1.50 -9.71 13.29
N ARG A 27 -0.81 -10.57 14.05
CA ARG A 27 0.13 -11.54 13.48
C ARG A 27 -0.59 -12.45 12.47
N GLU A 28 -1.79 -12.92 12.79
CA GLU A 28 -2.57 -13.77 11.89
C GLU A 28 -2.98 -13.04 10.63
N GLN A 29 -3.35 -11.78 10.75
CA GLN A 29 -3.70 -10.96 9.58
C GLN A 29 -2.49 -10.72 8.69
N TRP A 30 -1.33 -10.43 9.27
CA TRP A 30 -0.09 -10.27 8.51
C TRP A 30 0.31 -11.58 7.82
N SER A 31 0.18 -12.71 8.51
CA SER A 31 0.49 -14.01 7.94
C SER A 31 -0.37 -14.29 6.70
N ARG A 32 -1.64 -13.97 6.77
CA ARG A 32 -2.57 -14.10 5.64
C ARG A 32 -2.20 -13.16 4.50
N GLU A 33 -1.88 -11.93 4.83
CA GLU A 33 -1.49 -10.90 3.85
C GLU A 33 -0.25 -11.35 3.06
N LEU A 34 0.68 -12.03 3.71
CA LEU A 34 1.93 -12.46 3.10
C LEU A 34 1.85 -13.81 2.39
N SER A 35 0.77 -14.59 2.59
CA SER A 35 0.65 -15.93 2.04
C SER A 35 -0.46 -16.11 1.01
N ASP A 36 -1.48 -15.24 1.00
CA ASP A 36 -2.60 -15.36 0.06
C ASP A 36 -2.15 -14.92 -1.34
N PRO A 37 -2.30 -15.79 -2.36
CA PRO A 37 -1.85 -15.44 -3.71
C PRO A 37 -2.62 -14.30 -4.37
N ARG A 38 -3.78 -13.91 -3.83
CA ARG A 38 -4.55 -12.76 -4.33
C ARG A 38 -4.05 -11.44 -3.77
N ARG A 39 -3.10 -11.50 -2.85
CA ARG A 39 -2.56 -10.32 -2.18
C ARG A 39 -1.13 -10.08 -2.62
N LEU A 40 -0.79 -8.81 -2.74
CA LEU A 40 0.57 -8.37 -3.06
C LEU A 40 1.10 -7.56 -1.90
N CYS A 41 2.29 -7.86 -1.47
CA CYS A 41 2.96 -7.09 -0.45
C CYS A 41 4.37 -6.77 -0.94
N ILE A 42 4.63 -5.50 -1.19
CA ILE A 42 5.92 -5.02 -1.69
C ILE A 42 6.64 -4.34 -0.55
N GLY A 43 7.91 -4.67 -0.37
CA GLY A 43 8.72 -4.06 0.67
C GLY A 43 10.00 -3.49 0.13
N LEU A 44 10.50 -2.45 0.81
CA LEU A 44 11.82 -1.87 0.58
C LEU A 44 12.66 -2.13 1.82
N HIS A 45 13.81 -2.78 1.64
CA HIS A 45 14.69 -3.09 2.74
C HIS A 45 16.12 -2.70 2.44
N GLN A 46 16.87 -2.41 3.49
CA GLN A 46 18.31 -2.13 3.45
C GLN A 46 19.00 -3.06 4.40
N ASP A 47 20.14 -3.61 4.00
CA ASP A 47 20.83 -4.67 4.75
C ASP A 47 21.11 -4.31 6.20
N SER A 48 21.50 -3.07 6.46
CA SER A 48 21.88 -2.64 7.81
C SER A 48 20.72 -2.14 8.65
N VAL A 49 19.54 -1.92 8.06
CA VAL A 49 18.39 -1.30 8.73
C VAL A 49 17.22 -2.27 8.83
N GLY A 50 17.01 -3.10 7.81
CA GLY A 50 15.87 -3.99 7.69
C GLY A 50 14.79 -3.42 6.80
N LEU A 51 13.54 -3.77 7.08
CA LEU A 51 12.38 -3.35 6.28
C LEU A 51 12.01 -1.91 6.65
N ILE A 52 12.01 -1.01 5.67
CA ILE A 52 11.78 0.41 5.91
C ILE A 52 10.53 0.97 5.24
N ALA A 53 9.94 0.24 4.29
CA ALA A 53 8.68 0.68 3.68
C ALA A 53 7.92 -0.52 3.12
N ILE A 54 6.60 -0.41 3.09
CA ILE A 54 5.73 -1.43 2.52
C ILE A 54 4.60 -0.78 1.74
N ALA A 55 4.10 -1.52 0.74
CA ALA A 55 2.84 -1.24 0.07
C ALA A 55 2.14 -2.56 -0.17
N CYS A 56 0.93 -2.69 0.34
CA CYS A 56 0.15 -3.92 0.29
C CYS A 56 -1.16 -3.69 -0.43
N GLY A 57 -1.64 -4.69 -1.15
CA GLY A 57 -2.90 -4.62 -1.84
C GLY A 57 -3.49 -5.99 -2.11
N TRP A 58 -4.77 -5.99 -2.43
CA TRP A 58 -5.56 -7.18 -2.71
C TRP A 58 -6.10 -7.08 -4.13
N LEU A 59 -5.83 -8.13 -4.93
CA LEU A 59 -6.34 -8.22 -6.30
C LEU A 59 -7.69 -8.90 -6.29
N VAL A 60 -8.73 -8.17 -6.69
CA VAL A 60 -10.10 -8.68 -6.81
C VAL A 60 -10.51 -8.46 -8.27
N VAL A 61 -10.55 -9.53 -9.04
CA VAL A 61 -10.81 -9.50 -10.49
C VAL A 61 -9.77 -8.62 -11.18
N ASP A 62 -10.14 -7.43 -11.67
CA ASP A 62 -9.24 -6.48 -12.34
C ASP A 62 -8.95 -5.25 -11.50
N GLU A 63 -9.24 -5.31 -10.19
CA GLU A 63 -9.09 -4.17 -9.29
C GLU A 63 -8.06 -4.47 -8.20
N LEU A 64 -7.17 -3.52 -7.98
CA LEU A 64 -6.26 -3.54 -6.85
C LEU A 64 -6.83 -2.70 -5.72
N HIS A 65 -7.12 -3.32 -4.59
CA HIS A 65 -7.47 -2.61 -3.36
C HIS A 65 -6.21 -2.42 -2.55
N ILE A 66 -5.71 -1.20 -2.46
CA ILE A 66 -4.53 -0.90 -1.66
C ILE A 66 -4.94 -0.83 -0.20
N THR A 67 -4.31 -1.66 0.63
CA THR A 67 -4.69 -1.84 2.03
C THR A 67 -3.74 -1.17 3.01
N ALA A 68 -2.46 -0.99 2.63
CA ALA A 68 -1.49 -0.32 3.49
C ALA A 68 -0.35 0.25 2.65
N VAL A 69 0.08 1.46 2.99
CA VAL A 69 1.29 2.07 2.46
C VAL A 69 1.96 2.78 3.64
N ALA A 70 3.20 2.44 3.93
CA ALA A 70 3.87 3.00 5.09
C ALA A 70 5.38 3.04 4.90
N ALA A 71 6.02 3.98 5.58
CA ALA A 71 7.47 4.07 5.68
C ALA A 71 7.86 4.25 7.14
N ASP A 72 9.01 3.68 7.51
CA ASP A 72 9.55 3.82 8.86
C ASP A 72 9.65 5.31 9.20
N PRO A 73 9.19 5.73 10.41
CA PRO A 73 9.21 7.14 10.78
C PRO A 73 10.60 7.79 10.71
N ASP A 74 11.66 7.02 10.94
CA ASP A 74 13.03 7.53 10.90
C ASP A 74 13.56 7.67 9.48
N HIS A 75 12.83 7.17 8.48
CA HIS A 75 13.27 7.17 7.09
C HIS A 75 12.28 7.86 6.16
N ARG A 76 11.44 8.75 6.70
CA ARG A 76 10.47 9.50 5.92
C ARG A 76 11.15 10.57 5.06
N ARG A 77 10.42 11.03 4.04
CA ARG A 77 10.85 12.07 3.10
C ARG A 77 12.04 11.67 2.24
N GLN A 78 12.25 10.36 2.05
CA GLN A 78 13.31 9.83 1.21
C GLN A 78 12.75 9.12 -0.02
N GLY A 79 11.46 9.24 -0.28
CA GLY A 79 10.83 8.63 -1.44
C GLY A 79 10.56 7.13 -1.32
N HIS A 80 10.65 6.56 -0.13
CA HIS A 80 10.48 5.11 0.06
C HIS A 80 9.05 4.65 -0.16
N ALA A 81 8.06 5.39 0.36
CA ALA A 81 6.65 5.09 0.13
C ALA A 81 6.32 5.16 -1.36
N LYS A 82 6.87 6.14 -2.06
CA LYS A 82 6.69 6.28 -3.51
C LYS A 82 7.28 5.09 -4.25
N SER A 83 8.46 4.61 -3.83
CA SER A 83 9.12 3.47 -4.46
C SER A 83 8.31 2.19 -4.32
N VAL A 84 7.81 1.89 -3.12
CA VAL A 84 7.03 0.66 -2.91
C VAL A 84 5.66 0.75 -3.59
N LEU A 85 5.03 1.92 -3.59
CA LEU A 85 3.75 2.11 -4.27
C LEU A 85 3.91 1.97 -5.79
N THR A 86 4.96 2.54 -6.36
CA THR A 86 5.28 2.37 -7.78
C THR A 86 5.40 0.89 -8.13
N ALA A 87 6.16 0.13 -7.34
CA ALA A 87 6.35 -1.30 -7.57
C ALA A 87 5.05 -2.08 -7.42
N LEU A 88 4.22 -1.74 -6.42
CA LEU A 88 2.92 -2.38 -6.23
C LEU A 88 2.01 -2.18 -7.45
N LEU A 89 1.92 -0.96 -7.94
CA LEU A 89 1.08 -0.65 -9.10
C LEU A 89 1.58 -1.36 -10.36
N GLN A 90 2.89 -1.41 -10.57
CA GLN A 90 3.48 -2.13 -11.70
C GLN A 90 3.16 -3.62 -11.62
N ARG A 91 3.32 -4.22 -10.46
CA ARG A 91 3.06 -5.65 -10.26
C ARG A 91 1.58 -5.95 -10.47
N ALA A 92 0.70 -5.10 -9.99
CA ALA A 92 -0.75 -5.26 -10.17
C ALA A 92 -1.12 -5.20 -11.66
N ARG A 93 -0.55 -4.25 -12.41
CA ARG A 93 -0.79 -4.17 -13.86
C ARG A 93 -0.35 -5.44 -14.57
N GLN A 94 0.80 -5.97 -14.22
CA GLN A 94 1.31 -7.21 -14.79
C GLN A 94 0.37 -8.39 -14.54
N ARG A 95 -0.40 -8.34 -13.47
CA ARG A 95 -1.39 -9.35 -13.12
C ARG A 95 -2.80 -9.05 -13.62
N GLY A 96 -2.94 -8.03 -14.46
CA GLY A 96 -4.21 -7.74 -15.12
C GLY A 96 -5.09 -6.70 -14.44
N ALA A 97 -4.60 -6.00 -13.42
CA ALA A 97 -5.37 -4.94 -12.79
C ALA A 97 -5.54 -3.76 -13.75
N SER A 98 -6.77 -3.29 -13.89
CA SER A 98 -7.09 -2.14 -14.74
C SER A 98 -7.27 -0.86 -13.94
N HIS A 99 -7.46 -0.96 -12.64
CA HIS A 99 -7.58 0.21 -11.77
C HIS A 99 -7.20 -0.16 -10.33
N ALA A 100 -6.93 0.89 -9.53
CA ALA A 100 -6.60 0.75 -8.12
C ALA A 100 -7.44 1.70 -7.30
N THR A 101 -7.76 1.30 -6.08
CA THR A 101 -8.54 2.10 -5.14
C THR A 101 -7.96 2.01 -3.73
N LEU A 102 -8.18 3.04 -2.95
CA LEU A 102 -7.82 3.05 -1.52
C LEU A 102 -8.67 4.08 -0.78
N ASP A 103 -8.71 3.95 0.53
CA ASP A 103 -9.38 4.91 1.41
C ASP A 103 -8.33 5.72 2.18
N VAL A 104 -8.55 7.04 2.28
CA VAL A 104 -7.67 7.95 3.04
C VAL A 104 -8.53 8.77 3.98
N ALA A 105 -8.11 8.88 5.24
CA ALA A 105 -8.81 9.73 6.20
C ALA A 105 -8.71 11.21 5.79
N THR A 106 -9.82 11.93 5.91
CA THR A 106 -9.80 13.39 5.72
C THR A 106 -8.80 14.01 6.69
N GLY A 107 -8.03 14.96 6.20
CA GLY A 107 -6.98 15.59 7.00
C GLY A 107 -5.61 14.94 6.87
N ASN A 108 -5.53 13.74 6.32
CA ASN A 108 -4.23 13.11 6.06
C ASN A 108 -3.64 13.68 4.76
N ASN A 109 -3.14 14.92 4.85
CA ASN A 109 -2.73 15.67 3.67
C ASN A 109 -1.46 15.11 3.02
N SER A 110 -0.56 14.52 3.81
CA SER A 110 0.66 13.93 3.25
C SER A 110 0.34 12.69 2.40
N ALA A 111 -0.59 11.86 2.85
CA ALA A 111 -1.04 10.69 2.08
C ALA A 111 -1.75 11.14 0.80
N LEU A 112 -2.67 12.11 0.91
CA LEU A 112 -3.38 12.62 -0.25
C LEU A 112 -2.42 13.22 -1.29
N ALA A 113 -1.39 13.94 -0.83
CA ALA A 113 -0.38 14.50 -1.72
C ALA A 113 0.39 13.40 -2.46
N LEU A 114 0.78 12.35 -1.74
CA LEU A 114 1.46 11.20 -2.34
C LEU A 114 0.61 10.56 -3.44
N TYR A 115 -0.65 10.25 -3.13
CA TYR A 115 -1.52 9.59 -4.10
C TYR A 115 -1.84 10.47 -5.29
N ARG A 116 -1.97 11.79 -5.06
CA ARG A 116 -2.18 12.74 -6.16
C ARG A 116 -1.00 12.74 -7.15
N GLN A 117 0.23 12.57 -6.66
CA GLN A 117 1.41 12.46 -7.53
C GLN A 117 1.31 11.29 -8.51
N PHE A 118 0.62 10.22 -8.13
CA PHE A 118 0.40 9.05 -9.00
C PHE A 118 -0.78 9.23 -9.94
N GLY A 119 -1.57 10.29 -9.78
CA GLY A 119 -2.75 10.52 -10.57
C GLY A 119 -4.06 10.02 -9.94
N PHE A 120 -4.01 9.59 -8.68
CA PHE A 120 -5.25 9.23 -7.96
C PHE A 120 -6.16 10.43 -7.84
N ARG A 121 -7.46 10.18 -7.99
CA ARG A 121 -8.49 11.21 -7.85
C ARG A 121 -9.53 10.74 -6.82
N THR A 122 -10.14 11.70 -6.13
CA THR A 122 -11.19 11.40 -5.18
C THR A 122 -12.45 11.02 -5.94
N ALA A 123 -12.95 9.80 -5.72
CA ALA A 123 -14.13 9.26 -6.39
C ALA A 123 -15.36 9.18 -5.48
N GLY A 124 -15.16 9.38 -4.17
CA GLY A 124 -16.27 9.30 -3.22
C GLY A 124 -15.82 9.56 -1.80
N CYS A 125 -16.77 9.49 -0.87
CA CYS A 125 -16.55 9.73 0.53
C CYS A 125 -17.39 8.77 1.35
N ARG A 126 -16.77 8.16 2.38
CA ARG A 126 -17.49 7.33 3.36
C ARG A 126 -17.59 8.10 4.66
N LYS A 127 -18.78 8.57 4.98
CA LYS A 127 -19.00 9.39 6.19
C LYS A 127 -18.77 8.58 7.45
N GLY A 128 -18.03 9.17 8.41
CA GLY A 128 -17.79 8.57 9.71
C GLY A 128 -17.13 7.20 9.68
N TYR A 129 -16.32 6.94 8.67
CA TYR A 129 -15.77 5.61 8.41
C TYR A 129 -14.78 5.15 9.48
N TYR A 130 -13.95 6.07 9.99
CA TYR A 130 -12.93 5.74 10.99
C TYR A 130 -13.48 5.86 12.40
N LYS A 131 -12.87 5.14 13.33
CA LYS A 131 -13.33 5.09 14.73
C LYS A 131 -13.34 6.47 15.40
N ASP A 132 -12.45 7.37 14.98
CA ASP A 132 -12.37 8.73 15.50
C ASP A 132 -13.41 9.67 14.87
N GLY A 133 -14.27 9.16 14.01
CA GLY A 133 -15.33 9.91 13.35
C GLY A 133 -14.95 10.57 12.05
N ARG A 134 -13.68 10.50 11.64
CA ARG A 134 -13.26 11.09 10.36
C ARG A 134 -13.86 10.34 9.19
N ASP A 135 -14.13 11.06 8.12
CA ASP A 135 -14.57 10.48 6.87
C ASP A 135 -13.41 9.85 6.13
N ALA A 136 -13.71 8.89 5.27
CA ALA A 136 -12.74 8.32 4.34
C ALA A 136 -12.98 8.88 2.95
N LEU A 137 -11.93 9.35 2.31
CA LEU A 137 -11.97 9.77 0.91
C LEU A 137 -11.52 8.60 0.06
N ILE A 138 -12.39 8.15 -0.84
CA ILE A 138 -12.08 7.05 -1.74
C ILE A 138 -11.25 7.59 -2.89
N GLN A 139 -10.03 7.06 -3.05
CA GLN A 139 -9.12 7.43 -4.12
C GLN A 139 -9.17 6.37 -5.22
N TRP A 140 -9.11 6.80 -6.46
CA TRP A 140 -9.22 5.91 -7.61
C TRP A 140 -8.18 6.28 -8.66
N LEU A 141 -7.55 5.26 -9.24
CA LEU A 141 -6.55 5.44 -10.30
C LEU A 141 -6.79 4.42 -11.39
N ARG A 142 -6.86 4.89 -12.63
CA ARG A 142 -6.90 4.01 -13.78
C ARG A 142 -5.48 3.52 -14.10
N LEU A 143 -5.34 2.21 -14.27
CA LEU A 143 -4.12 1.59 -14.75
C LEU A 143 -4.32 1.22 -16.22
N ASN A 144 -3.27 1.29 -17.01
CA ASN A 144 -3.37 1.03 -18.44
C ASN A 144 -2.50 -0.15 -18.84
N PRO A 145 -2.91 -1.38 -18.50
CA PRO A 145 -2.07 -2.56 -18.75
C PRO A 145 -1.80 -2.80 -20.23
N ALA A 146 -2.76 -2.46 -21.09
CA ALA A 146 -2.61 -2.68 -22.54
C ALA A 146 -1.45 -1.87 -23.13
N LEU A 147 -1.14 -0.70 -22.57
CA LEU A 147 -0.05 0.13 -23.05
C LEU A 147 1.31 -0.43 -22.69
N GLU A 148 1.37 -1.22 -21.64
CA GLU A 148 2.61 -1.80 -21.14
C GLU A 148 3.05 -3.01 -21.96
N ASN A 149 2.17 -3.56 -22.77
CA ASN A 149 2.44 -4.76 -23.55
C ASN A 149 2.92 -4.46 -24.97
N ASN A 150 3.08 -3.20 -25.30
CA ASN A 150 3.52 -2.78 -26.63
C ASN A 150 5.00 -2.53 -26.73
#